data_ae5bb5ad924ab9febd0a533da9067efd
#
_entry.id   ae5bb5ad924ab9febd0a533da9067efd
#
_cell.length_a   1.000
_cell.length_b   1.000
_cell.length_c   1.000
_cell.angle_alpha   90.00
_cell.angle_beta   90.00
_cell.angle_gamma   90.00
#
_symmetry.space_group_name_H-M   'P 1'
#
loop_
_entity.id
_entity.type
_entity.pdbx_description
1 polymer ?
#
loop_
_entity_poly.entity_id
_entity_poly.type
_entity_poly.pdbx_seq_one_letter_code
_entity_poly.pdbx_strand_id
1 'polypeptide(L)'
;MDYLLTLAADPAVWAALLTLVVMEVVLGIDNLIFISILSNKLPEAQRARTQRLGIALALVMRLALLGSVAWIASLTEPVFTLFDHAFSWRDMILLSGGLFLVWKATTEIHHHVSHDGNGAGGAVGAAGLTVWAAIGQIVMLDIVFSIDSIVTAIGMTEHVPIMFVAVIVAVAVMLFAAQPLARFIDRNPTIVMLALSFLVVIGMTLIAEGFGSHVPKGYIYAAMAFSAFVEGMNMLARRAKAKRAAHAARD
;
A
#
# COMPACT_ATOMS: atom_id res chain seq x y z
N MET A 1 -7.05 -13.42 32.50
CA MET A 1 -6.99 -14.61 31.62
C MET A 1 -8.37 -14.95 31.04
N ASP A 2 -9.42 -14.79 31.85
CA ASP A 2 -10.82 -15.08 31.47
C ASP A 2 -11.33 -14.26 30.28
N TYR A 3 -10.94 -12.97 30.18
CA TYR A 3 -11.31 -12.10 29.05
C TYR A 3 -10.80 -12.62 27.68
N LEU A 4 -9.57 -13.11 27.61
CA LEU A 4 -9.01 -13.66 26.36
C LEU A 4 -9.65 -15.03 26.00
N LEU A 5 -10.03 -15.80 26.99
CA LEU A 5 -10.74 -17.08 26.80
C LEU A 5 -12.17 -16.85 26.32
N THR A 6 -12.88 -15.87 26.87
CA THR A 6 -14.22 -15.48 26.39
C THR A 6 -14.18 -14.95 24.97
N LEU A 7 -13.19 -14.11 24.63
CA LEU A 7 -12.96 -13.64 23.25
C LEU A 7 -12.69 -14.79 22.29
N ALA A 8 -11.85 -15.76 22.66
CA ALA A 8 -11.52 -16.91 21.83
C ALA A 8 -12.70 -17.87 21.60
N ALA A 9 -13.69 -17.86 22.50
CA ALA A 9 -14.89 -18.70 22.41
C ALA A 9 -16.01 -18.08 21.55
N ASP A 10 -15.94 -16.77 21.23
CA ASP A 10 -16.97 -16.07 20.48
C ASP A 10 -16.72 -16.15 18.96
N PRO A 11 -17.61 -16.78 18.17
CA PRO A 11 -17.51 -16.85 16.72
C PRO A 11 -17.49 -15.48 16.04
N ALA A 12 -18.15 -14.46 16.60
CA ALA A 12 -18.17 -13.10 16.06
C ALA A 12 -16.77 -12.46 16.08
N VAL A 13 -15.98 -12.78 17.09
CA VAL A 13 -14.59 -12.34 17.25
C VAL A 13 -13.70 -12.89 16.13
N TRP A 14 -13.88 -14.16 15.78
CA TRP A 14 -13.13 -14.78 14.67
C TRP A 14 -13.53 -14.21 13.31
N ALA A 15 -14.82 -13.91 13.11
CA ALA A 15 -15.29 -13.25 11.90
C ALA A 15 -14.70 -11.82 11.79
N ALA A 16 -14.68 -11.05 12.87
CA ALA A 16 -14.07 -9.73 12.93
C ALA A 16 -12.55 -9.81 12.66
N LEU A 17 -11.84 -10.74 13.31
CA LEU A 17 -10.41 -10.96 13.09
C LEU A 17 -10.11 -11.28 11.64
N LEU A 18 -10.83 -12.23 11.04
CA LEU A 18 -10.64 -12.60 9.63
C LEU A 18 -10.87 -11.41 8.71
N THR A 19 -11.94 -10.66 8.94
CA THR A 19 -12.27 -9.47 8.14
C THR A 19 -11.18 -8.41 8.25
N LEU A 20 -10.69 -8.14 9.47
CA LEU A 20 -9.59 -7.20 9.70
C LEU A 20 -8.28 -7.68 9.05
N VAL A 21 -7.93 -8.96 9.17
CA VAL A 21 -6.74 -9.52 8.50
C VAL A 21 -6.84 -9.37 6.99
N VAL A 22 -7.98 -9.74 6.40
CA VAL A 22 -8.19 -9.59 4.95
C VAL A 22 -8.08 -8.13 4.53
N MET A 23 -8.72 -7.23 5.27
CA MET A 23 -8.69 -5.79 5.00
C MET A 23 -7.26 -5.23 5.09
N GLU A 24 -6.52 -5.57 6.15
CA GLU A 24 -5.13 -5.16 6.35
C GLU A 24 -4.19 -5.72 5.27
N VAL A 25 -4.39 -6.97 4.86
CA VAL A 25 -3.61 -7.58 3.76
C VAL A 25 -3.91 -6.89 2.45
N VAL A 26 -5.18 -6.63 2.14
CA VAL A 26 -5.58 -5.95 0.90
C VAL A 26 -5.02 -4.53 0.84
N LEU A 27 -5.16 -3.76 1.93
CA LEU A 27 -4.55 -2.43 2.08
C LEU A 27 -3.01 -2.49 2.05
N GLY A 28 -2.43 -3.56 2.56
CA GLY A 28 -0.98 -3.77 2.59
C GLY A 28 -0.36 -4.13 1.24
N ILE A 29 -1.14 -4.64 0.29
CA ILE A 29 -0.64 -4.96 -1.07
C ILE A 29 -0.12 -3.70 -1.76
N ASP A 30 -0.83 -2.60 -1.68
CA ASP A 30 -0.44 -1.33 -2.30
C ASP A 30 0.84 -0.77 -1.66
N ASN A 31 0.94 -0.83 -0.33
CA ASN A 31 2.16 -0.51 0.40
C ASN A 31 3.34 -1.38 -0.05
N LEU A 32 3.10 -2.69 -0.20
CA LEU A 32 4.11 -3.64 -0.60
C LEU A 32 4.59 -3.41 -2.05
N ILE A 33 3.69 -3.05 -2.95
CA ILE A 33 4.02 -2.67 -4.32
C ILE A 33 4.88 -1.40 -4.32
N PHE A 34 4.49 -0.37 -3.55
CA PHE A 34 5.27 0.86 -3.42
C PHE A 34 6.66 0.61 -2.84
N ILE A 35 6.76 -0.19 -1.78
CA ILE A 35 8.03 -0.63 -1.18
C ILE A 35 8.91 -1.31 -2.23
N SER A 36 8.32 -2.16 -3.07
CA SER A 36 9.03 -2.87 -4.13
C SER A 36 9.56 -1.90 -5.20
N ILE A 37 8.73 -0.99 -5.70
CA ILE A 37 9.12 0.03 -6.69
C ILE A 37 10.25 0.91 -6.11
N LEU A 38 10.12 1.34 -4.87
CA LEU A 38 11.09 2.22 -4.23
C LEU A 38 12.43 1.51 -3.97
N SER A 39 12.39 0.26 -3.50
CA SER A 39 13.60 -0.54 -3.25
C SER A 39 14.33 -0.91 -4.53
N ASN A 40 13.61 -1.09 -5.65
CA ASN A 40 14.22 -1.42 -6.94
C ASN A 40 15.11 -0.29 -7.50
N LYS A 41 14.95 0.94 -7.00
CA LYS A 41 15.85 2.06 -7.30
C LYS A 41 17.20 1.98 -6.57
N LEU A 42 17.29 1.11 -5.57
CA LEU A 42 18.52 0.90 -4.81
C LEU A 42 19.42 -0.17 -5.47
N PRO A 43 20.73 -0.15 -5.20
CA PRO A 43 21.62 -1.22 -5.59
C PRO A 43 21.10 -2.59 -5.12
N GLU A 44 21.23 -3.62 -5.94
CA GLU A 44 20.64 -4.94 -5.73
C GLU A 44 20.98 -5.54 -4.35
N ALA A 45 22.21 -5.38 -3.90
CA ALA A 45 22.66 -5.82 -2.58
C ALA A 45 21.91 -5.19 -1.39
N GLN A 46 21.29 -4.02 -1.60
CA GLN A 46 20.58 -3.27 -0.55
C GLN A 46 19.06 -3.47 -0.59
N ARG A 47 18.49 -3.90 -1.72
CA ARG A 47 17.04 -4.01 -1.95
C ARG A 47 16.33 -4.82 -0.87
N ALA A 48 16.75 -6.07 -0.69
CA ALA A 48 16.11 -6.98 0.24
C ALA A 48 16.23 -6.52 1.71
N ARG A 49 17.36 -5.92 2.08
CA ARG A 49 17.56 -5.37 3.42
C ARG A 49 16.67 -4.16 3.66
N THR A 50 16.58 -3.24 2.70
CA THR A 50 15.73 -2.05 2.79
C THR A 50 14.26 -2.41 2.89
N GLN A 51 13.80 -3.39 2.09
CA GLN A 51 12.42 -3.90 2.17
C GLN A 51 12.10 -4.43 3.56
N ARG A 52 12.94 -5.35 4.08
CA ARG A 52 12.72 -5.95 5.41
C ARG A 52 12.75 -4.91 6.52
N LEU A 53 13.71 -4.00 6.50
CA LEU A 53 13.81 -2.92 7.49
C LEU A 53 12.62 -1.95 7.39
N GLY A 54 12.22 -1.58 6.17
CA GLY A 54 11.06 -0.72 5.96
C GLY A 54 9.78 -1.33 6.50
N ILE A 55 9.50 -2.60 6.16
CA ILE A 55 8.31 -3.33 6.64
C ILE A 55 8.36 -3.53 8.17
N ALA A 56 9.53 -3.88 8.72
CA ALA A 56 9.67 -4.06 10.17
C ALA A 56 9.45 -2.75 10.93
N LEU A 57 9.98 -1.65 10.42
CA LEU A 57 9.80 -0.34 11.03
C LEU A 57 8.35 0.15 10.90
N ALA A 58 7.72 -0.09 9.75
CA ALA A 58 6.30 0.14 9.54
C ALA A 58 5.44 -0.64 10.54
N LEU A 59 5.75 -1.92 10.79
CA LEU A 59 5.08 -2.72 11.82
C LEU A 59 5.19 -2.07 13.20
N VAL A 60 6.41 -1.70 13.61
CA VAL A 60 6.64 -1.06 14.92
C VAL A 60 5.83 0.23 15.04
N MET A 61 5.84 1.07 14.01
CA MET A 61 5.06 2.31 13.99
C MET A 61 3.56 2.03 14.05
N ARG A 62 3.07 1.06 13.29
CA ARG A 62 1.65 0.67 13.27
C ARG A 62 1.19 0.13 14.62
N LEU A 63 1.99 -0.72 15.27
CA LEU A 63 1.69 -1.22 16.62
C LEU A 63 1.72 -0.11 17.67
N ALA A 64 2.65 0.86 17.54
CA ALA A 64 2.70 2.03 18.41
C ALA A 64 1.47 2.93 18.22
N LEU A 65 1.06 3.19 16.97
CA LEU A 65 -0.16 3.92 16.65
C LEU A 65 -1.40 3.19 17.18
N LEU A 66 -1.48 1.89 17.00
CA LEU A 66 -2.59 1.09 17.53
C LEU A 66 -2.62 1.07 19.06
N GLY A 67 -1.44 1.07 19.71
CA GLY A 67 -1.33 1.22 21.16
C GLY A 67 -1.82 2.59 21.65
N SER A 68 -1.80 3.60 20.80
CA SER A 68 -2.32 4.95 21.07
C SER A 68 -3.73 5.16 20.48
N VAL A 69 -4.52 4.12 20.37
CA VAL A 69 -5.85 4.13 19.72
C VAL A 69 -6.78 5.23 20.20
N ALA A 70 -6.79 5.53 21.50
CA ALA A 70 -7.58 6.61 22.08
C ALA A 70 -7.15 8.00 21.56
N TRP A 71 -5.83 8.21 21.35
CA TRP A 71 -5.31 9.42 20.74
C TRP A 71 -5.68 9.51 19.25
N ILE A 72 -5.59 8.40 18.50
CA ILE A 72 -6.01 8.37 17.09
C ILE A 72 -7.50 8.66 16.96
N ALA A 73 -8.34 8.12 17.84
CA ALA A 73 -9.75 8.45 17.86
C ALA A 73 -10.01 9.96 18.06
N SER A 74 -9.19 10.64 18.87
CA SER A 74 -9.29 12.09 19.06
C SER A 74 -8.87 12.90 17.82
N LEU A 75 -8.08 12.33 16.90
CA LEU A 75 -7.71 13.00 15.65
C LEU A 75 -8.91 13.23 14.69
N THR A 76 -10.03 12.55 14.93
CA THR A 76 -11.27 12.75 14.15
C THR A 76 -12.10 13.93 14.64
N GLU A 77 -11.75 14.53 15.79
CA GLU A 77 -12.43 15.73 16.29
C GLU A 77 -12.12 16.95 15.42
N PRO A 78 -13.14 17.79 15.13
CA PRO A 78 -12.97 19.00 14.34
C PRO A 78 -12.00 19.99 15.00
N VAL A 79 -11.03 20.49 14.24
CA VAL A 79 -10.05 21.51 14.69
C VAL A 79 -10.47 22.90 14.22
N PHE A 80 -10.93 23.00 12.97
CA PHE A 80 -11.41 24.24 12.38
C PHE A 80 -12.44 23.96 11.28
N THR A 81 -13.24 24.97 10.94
CA THR A 81 -14.24 24.89 9.86
C THR A 81 -13.82 25.80 8.73
N LEU A 82 -13.82 25.28 7.50
CA LEU A 82 -13.52 26.04 6.29
C LEU A 82 -14.50 25.59 5.19
N PHE A 83 -15.16 26.54 4.52
CA PHE A 83 -16.18 26.28 3.48
C PHE A 83 -17.30 25.32 3.94
N ASP A 84 -17.84 25.52 5.14
CA ASP A 84 -18.85 24.67 5.79
C ASP A 84 -18.42 23.22 6.05
N HIS A 85 -17.14 22.90 5.84
CA HIS A 85 -16.55 21.61 6.20
C HIS A 85 -15.70 21.73 7.46
N ALA A 86 -15.94 20.85 8.43
CA ALA A 86 -15.19 20.78 9.68
C ALA A 86 -13.99 19.86 9.49
N PHE A 87 -12.79 20.44 9.41
CA PHE A 87 -11.54 19.70 9.24
C PHE A 87 -11.01 19.18 10.57
N SER A 88 -10.66 17.92 10.59
CA SER A 88 -9.95 17.24 11.68
C SER A 88 -8.46 17.07 11.37
N TRP A 89 -7.66 16.69 12.37
CA TRP A 89 -6.26 16.31 12.16
C TRP A 89 -6.14 15.13 11.19
N ARG A 90 -7.06 14.15 11.29
CA ARG A 90 -7.13 13.03 10.35
C ARG A 90 -7.27 13.52 8.91
N ASP A 91 -8.18 14.44 8.65
CA ASP A 91 -8.41 14.96 7.29
C ASP A 91 -7.17 15.64 6.72
N MET A 92 -6.44 16.41 7.54
CA MET A 92 -5.17 17.03 7.13
C MET A 92 -4.09 16.00 6.80
N ILE A 93 -4.00 14.91 7.58
CA ILE A 93 -3.07 13.81 7.32
C ILE A 93 -3.44 13.11 6.01
N LEU A 94 -4.72 12.81 5.78
CA LEU A 94 -5.20 12.18 4.55
C LEU A 94 -4.95 13.08 3.33
N LEU A 95 -5.22 14.38 3.43
CA LEU A 95 -4.95 15.34 2.35
C LEU A 95 -3.45 15.42 2.01
N SER A 96 -2.60 15.58 3.02
CA SER A 96 -1.15 15.68 2.80
C SER A 96 -0.57 14.39 2.26
N GLY A 97 -0.99 13.23 2.78
CA GLY A 97 -0.58 11.92 2.31
C GLY A 97 -1.09 11.61 0.91
N GLY A 98 -2.34 11.95 0.61
CA GLY A 98 -2.93 11.77 -0.71
C GLY A 98 -2.24 12.64 -1.77
N LEU A 99 -1.98 13.91 -1.48
CA LEU A 99 -1.23 14.81 -2.36
C LEU A 99 0.19 14.29 -2.61
N PHE A 100 0.88 13.83 -1.56
CA PHE A 100 2.20 13.23 -1.69
C PHE A 100 2.18 11.99 -2.59
N LEU A 101 1.18 11.10 -2.42
CA LEU A 101 1.02 9.91 -3.25
C LEU A 101 0.80 10.23 -4.72
N VAL A 102 -0.14 11.15 -5.01
CA VAL A 102 -0.43 11.57 -6.39
C VAL A 102 0.81 12.19 -7.03
N TRP A 103 1.48 13.12 -6.32
CA TRP A 103 2.71 13.72 -6.81
C TRP A 103 3.78 12.68 -7.07
N LYS A 104 4.01 11.78 -6.12
CA LYS A 104 5.06 10.75 -6.23
C LYS A 104 4.76 9.76 -7.34
N ALA A 105 3.54 9.22 -7.42
CA ALA A 105 3.15 8.28 -8.46
C ALA A 105 3.21 8.92 -9.85
N THR A 106 2.77 10.16 -10.02
CA THR A 106 2.83 10.89 -11.29
C THR A 106 4.28 11.12 -11.73
N THR A 107 5.16 11.49 -10.80
CA THR A 107 6.59 11.65 -11.07
C THR A 107 7.22 10.33 -11.52
N GLU A 108 6.88 9.21 -10.87
CA GLU A 108 7.37 7.89 -11.25
C GLU A 108 6.86 7.43 -12.61
N ILE A 109 5.58 7.68 -12.92
CA ILE A 109 5.00 7.41 -14.24
C ILE A 109 5.75 8.20 -15.30
N HIS A 110 5.99 9.50 -15.07
CA HIS A 110 6.72 10.35 -16.01
C HIS A 110 8.13 9.81 -16.26
N HIS A 111 8.86 9.42 -15.23
CA HIS A 111 10.18 8.82 -15.38
C HIS A 111 10.16 7.53 -16.20
N HIS A 112 9.18 6.64 -15.99
CA HIS A 112 9.06 5.39 -16.75
C HIS A 112 8.78 5.66 -18.23
N VAL A 113 7.84 6.55 -18.54
CA VAL A 113 7.47 6.88 -19.93
C VAL A 113 8.61 7.61 -20.67
N SER A 114 9.33 8.50 -19.99
CA SER A 114 10.42 9.27 -20.61
C SER A 114 11.67 8.42 -20.90
N HIS A 115 11.90 7.33 -20.14
CA HIS A 115 13.06 6.45 -20.38
C HIS A 115 12.82 5.44 -21.51
N ASP A 116 11.58 5.07 -21.80
CA ASP A 116 11.26 4.20 -22.95
C ASP A 116 11.44 4.90 -24.31
N GLY A 117 11.53 6.24 -24.32
CA GLY A 117 11.68 7.04 -25.55
C GLY A 117 13.12 7.31 -26.01
N ASN A 118 14.13 7.12 -25.17
CA ASN A 118 15.53 7.34 -25.52
C ASN A 118 16.36 6.09 -25.21
N GLY A 119 16.54 5.25 -26.20
CA GLY A 119 17.49 4.16 -26.14
C GLY A 119 18.89 4.67 -25.84
N ALA A 120 19.54 4.08 -24.86
CA ALA A 120 20.95 4.22 -24.49
C ALA A 120 21.41 5.64 -24.11
N GLY A 121 21.53 5.88 -22.85
CA GLY A 121 22.40 6.97 -22.40
C GLY A 121 22.00 7.64 -21.11
N GLY A 122 22.69 7.31 -20.06
CA GLY A 122 22.88 8.26 -18.99
C GLY A 122 22.07 8.02 -17.73
N ALA A 123 22.70 7.41 -16.78
CA ALA A 123 22.43 7.57 -15.36
C ALA A 123 22.58 9.05 -14.93
N VAL A 124 21.71 9.92 -15.44
CA VAL A 124 21.64 11.34 -15.05
C VAL A 124 20.26 11.59 -14.50
N GLY A 125 20.12 11.39 -13.19
CA GLY A 125 18.88 11.64 -12.47
C GLY A 125 18.63 10.73 -11.26
N ALA A 126 19.42 9.72 -11.05
CA ALA A 126 19.55 9.06 -9.78
C ALA A 126 20.50 9.89 -8.91
N ALA A 127 20.07 11.05 -8.45
CA ALA A 127 20.52 11.54 -7.15
C ALA A 127 20.16 10.39 -6.20
N GLY A 128 21.18 9.57 -5.85
CA GLY A 128 21.01 8.23 -5.33
C GLY A 128 20.03 8.23 -4.17
N LEU A 129 18.88 7.60 -4.40
CA LEU A 129 17.93 7.40 -3.32
C LEU A 129 18.69 6.67 -2.23
N THR A 130 18.93 7.32 -1.11
CA THR A 130 19.63 6.68 -0.01
C THR A 130 18.69 5.69 0.65
N VAL A 131 19.24 4.60 1.20
CA VAL A 131 18.46 3.60 1.96
C VAL A 131 17.56 4.28 2.98
N TRP A 132 18.06 5.30 3.69
CA TRP A 132 17.30 6.03 4.71
C TRP A 132 16.18 6.87 4.13
N ALA A 133 16.38 7.49 2.96
CA ALA A 133 15.32 8.22 2.28
C ALA A 133 14.22 7.27 1.77
N ALA A 134 14.58 6.07 1.30
CA ALA A 134 13.62 5.03 0.94
C ALA A 134 12.81 4.57 2.17
N ILE A 135 13.49 4.25 3.27
CA ILE A 135 12.83 3.84 4.52
C ILE A 135 11.92 4.96 5.05
N GLY A 136 12.38 6.21 5.03
CA GLY A 136 11.57 7.35 5.46
C GLY A 136 10.28 7.51 4.66
N GLN A 137 10.33 7.35 3.33
CA GLN A 137 9.15 7.38 2.47
C GLN A 137 8.20 6.20 2.76
N ILE A 138 8.74 4.99 2.98
CA ILE A 138 7.94 3.80 3.33
C ILE A 138 7.19 4.05 4.64
N VAL A 139 7.89 4.50 5.68
CA VAL A 139 7.30 4.74 7.00
C VAL A 139 6.28 5.88 6.97
N MET A 140 6.59 6.97 6.26
CA MET A 140 5.66 8.09 6.12
C MET A 140 4.32 7.64 5.50
N LEU A 141 4.38 6.87 4.42
CA LEU A 141 3.16 6.36 3.78
C LEU A 141 2.42 5.37 4.66
N ASP A 142 3.16 4.47 5.34
CA ASP A 142 2.52 3.51 6.24
C ASP A 142 1.82 4.23 7.41
N ILE A 143 2.33 5.34 7.92
CA ILE A 143 1.65 6.15 8.94
C ILE A 143 0.30 6.67 8.41
N VAL A 144 0.28 7.25 7.21
CA VAL A 144 -0.95 7.78 6.59
C VAL A 144 -2.00 6.68 6.46
N PHE A 145 -1.62 5.53 5.89
CA PHE A 145 -2.54 4.40 5.73
C PHE A 145 -2.94 3.75 7.05
N SER A 146 -2.02 3.73 8.04
CA SER A 146 -2.30 3.17 9.36
C SER A 146 -3.32 3.98 10.14
N ILE A 147 -3.27 5.31 10.09
CA ILE A 147 -4.26 6.16 10.74
C ILE A 147 -5.65 5.87 10.15
N ASP A 148 -5.76 5.77 8.84
CA ASP A 148 -7.03 5.47 8.19
C ASP A 148 -7.53 4.06 8.49
N SER A 149 -6.65 3.04 8.45
CA SER A 149 -7.03 1.66 8.75
C SER A 149 -7.41 1.46 10.22
N ILE A 150 -6.72 2.13 11.15
CA ILE A 150 -7.03 2.07 12.59
C ILE A 150 -8.39 2.72 12.87
N VAL A 151 -8.69 3.89 12.30
CA VAL A 151 -10.02 4.53 12.44
C VAL A 151 -11.11 3.62 11.90
N THR A 152 -10.89 2.99 10.76
CA THR A 152 -11.82 2.01 10.19
C THR A 152 -11.98 0.78 11.11
N ALA A 153 -10.88 0.26 11.67
CA ALA A 153 -10.90 -0.89 12.57
C ALA A 153 -11.64 -0.60 13.89
N ILE A 154 -11.50 0.61 14.45
CA ILE A 154 -12.27 1.07 15.63
C ILE A 154 -13.78 1.01 15.34
N GLY A 155 -14.20 1.37 14.13
CA GLY A 155 -15.60 1.26 13.71
C GLY A 155 -16.11 -0.18 13.56
N MET A 156 -15.23 -1.17 13.43
CA MET A 156 -15.59 -2.57 13.23
C MET A 156 -15.56 -3.41 14.51
N THR A 157 -14.69 -3.08 15.44
CA THR A 157 -14.56 -3.82 16.71
C THR A 157 -14.03 -2.94 17.83
N GLU A 158 -14.55 -3.16 19.03
CA GLU A 158 -14.05 -2.50 20.26
C GLU A 158 -12.87 -3.27 20.90
N HIS A 159 -12.53 -4.43 20.35
CA HIS A 159 -11.52 -5.32 20.93
C HIS A 159 -10.12 -5.03 20.39
N VAL A 160 -9.40 -4.14 21.02
CA VAL A 160 -8.01 -3.77 20.66
C VAL A 160 -7.08 -4.98 20.49
N PRO A 161 -7.12 -6.05 21.33
CA PRO A 161 -6.27 -7.22 21.11
C PRO A 161 -6.46 -7.90 19.76
N ILE A 162 -7.68 -7.88 19.20
CA ILE A 162 -7.98 -8.45 17.89
C ILE A 162 -7.30 -7.64 16.78
N MET A 163 -7.33 -6.32 16.90
CA MET A 163 -6.64 -5.42 15.96
C MET A 163 -5.12 -5.67 15.97
N PHE A 164 -4.51 -5.87 17.17
CA PHE A 164 -3.08 -6.22 17.26
C PHE A 164 -2.75 -7.52 16.54
N VAL A 165 -3.56 -8.56 16.77
CA VAL A 165 -3.36 -9.86 16.09
C VAL A 165 -3.52 -9.71 14.58
N ALA A 166 -4.55 -8.98 14.12
CA ALA A 166 -4.80 -8.75 12.70
C ALA A 166 -3.59 -8.07 12.02
N VAL A 167 -3.07 -7.00 12.62
CA VAL A 167 -1.90 -6.27 12.12
C VAL A 167 -0.66 -7.16 12.06
N ILE A 168 -0.37 -7.92 13.13
CA ILE A 168 0.79 -8.82 13.17
C ILE A 168 0.70 -9.89 12.08
N VAL A 169 -0.47 -10.51 11.90
CA VAL A 169 -0.70 -11.52 10.87
C VAL A 169 -0.55 -10.92 9.48
N ALA A 170 -1.17 -9.77 9.23
CA ALA A 170 -1.09 -9.10 7.94
C ALA A 170 0.35 -8.72 7.57
N VAL A 171 1.13 -8.18 8.51
CA VAL A 171 2.54 -7.83 8.25
C VAL A 171 3.40 -9.08 8.08
N ALA A 172 3.12 -10.16 8.79
CA ALA A 172 3.78 -11.44 8.54
C ALA A 172 3.54 -11.91 7.10
N VAL A 173 2.29 -11.86 6.62
CA VAL A 173 1.95 -12.17 5.21
C VAL A 173 2.71 -11.24 4.25
N MET A 174 2.75 -9.94 4.52
CA MET A 174 3.49 -8.97 3.70
C MET A 174 5.00 -9.27 3.65
N LEU A 175 5.63 -9.64 4.77
CA LEU A 175 7.04 -10.01 4.82
C LEU A 175 7.35 -11.23 3.94
N PHE A 176 6.47 -12.24 3.94
CA PHE A 176 6.60 -13.40 3.07
C PHE A 176 6.36 -13.05 1.60
N ALA A 177 5.40 -12.18 1.31
CA ALA A 177 5.03 -11.79 -0.04
C ALA A 177 6.01 -10.77 -0.67
N ALA A 178 6.76 -10.00 0.13
CA ALA A 178 7.59 -8.89 -0.33
C ALA A 178 8.60 -9.29 -1.43
N GLN A 179 9.38 -10.33 -1.20
CA GLN A 179 10.42 -10.77 -2.13
C GLN A 179 9.86 -11.42 -3.42
N PRO A 180 8.87 -12.33 -3.35
CA PRO A 180 8.20 -12.83 -4.54
C PRO A 180 7.58 -11.73 -5.39
N LEU A 181 6.89 -10.77 -4.74
CA LEU A 181 6.24 -9.66 -5.42
C LEU A 181 7.26 -8.72 -6.08
N ALA A 182 8.33 -8.35 -5.39
CA ALA A 182 9.39 -7.52 -5.96
C ALA A 182 10.00 -8.15 -7.22
N ARG A 183 10.32 -9.46 -7.18
CA ARG A 183 10.81 -10.19 -8.35
C ARG A 183 9.79 -10.28 -9.48
N PHE A 184 8.50 -10.36 -9.15
CA PHE A 184 7.43 -10.36 -10.15
C PHE A 184 7.30 -9.00 -10.83
N ILE A 185 7.36 -7.92 -10.08
CA ILE A 185 7.32 -6.53 -10.56
C ILE A 185 8.53 -6.25 -11.46
N ASP A 186 9.74 -6.64 -11.04
CA ASP A 186 10.98 -6.46 -11.84
C ASP A 186 10.90 -7.12 -13.23
N ARG A 187 10.20 -8.25 -13.32
CA ARG A 187 10.07 -9.00 -14.58
C ARG A 187 8.92 -8.53 -15.47
N ASN A 188 8.06 -7.66 -14.96
CA ASN A 188 6.83 -7.25 -15.66
C ASN A 188 6.65 -5.72 -15.55
N PRO A 189 7.29 -4.92 -16.43
CA PRO A 189 7.22 -3.46 -16.36
C PRO A 189 5.80 -2.91 -16.51
N THR A 190 4.90 -3.62 -17.20
CA THR A 190 3.48 -3.24 -17.29
C THR A 190 2.77 -3.26 -15.95
N ILE A 191 3.19 -4.15 -15.04
CA ILE A 191 2.69 -4.22 -13.66
C ILE A 191 3.14 -2.99 -12.86
N VAL A 192 4.34 -2.45 -13.13
CA VAL A 192 4.79 -1.22 -12.47
C VAL A 192 3.86 -0.06 -12.83
N MET A 193 3.52 0.10 -14.11
CA MET A 193 2.60 1.15 -14.57
C MET A 193 1.21 0.99 -13.97
N LEU A 194 0.69 -0.24 -13.93
CA LEU A 194 -0.60 -0.54 -13.31
C LEU A 194 -0.58 -0.19 -11.81
N ALA A 195 0.48 -0.57 -11.10
CA ALA A 195 0.64 -0.29 -9.69
C ALA A 195 0.76 1.22 -9.40
N LEU A 196 1.51 1.96 -10.20
CA LEU A 196 1.61 3.42 -10.08
C LEU A 196 0.25 4.10 -10.34
N SER A 197 -0.53 3.58 -11.29
CA SER A 197 -1.90 4.06 -11.54
C SER A 197 -2.81 3.81 -10.33
N PHE A 198 -2.67 2.68 -9.65
CA PHE A 198 -3.40 2.41 -8.41
C PHE A 198 -3.00 3.38 -7.29
N LEU A 199 -1.72 3.71 -7.16
CA LEU A 199 -1.27 4.71 -6.18
C LEU A 199 -1.88 6.09 -6.44
N VAL A 200 -2.05 6.49 -7.72
CA VAL A 200 -2.78 7.72 -8.05
C VAL A 200 -4.23 7.65 -7.60
N VAL A 201 -4.93 6.54 -7.90
CA VAL A 201 -6.34 6.34 -7.49
C VAL A 201 -6.48 6.38 -5.97
N ILE A 202 -5.60 5.71 -5.24
CA ILE A 202 -5.60 5.71 -3.77
C ILE A 202 -5.31 7.12 -3.24
N GLY A 203 -4.31 7.81 -3.79
CA GLY A 203 -4.01 9.19 -3.40
C GLY A 203 -5.19 10.14 -3.62
N MET A 204 -5.89 10.01 -4.76
CA MET A 204 -7.12 10.77 -5.03
C MET A 204 -8.25 10.42 -4.05
N THR A 205 -8.36 9.16 -3.66
CA THR A 205 -9.35 8.72 -2.67
C THR A 205 -9.07 9.34 -1.30
N LEU A 206 -7.80 9.32 -0.85
CA LEU A 206 -7.41 9.95 0.42
C LEU A 206 -7.68 11.45 0.41
N ILE A 207 -7.45 12.14 -0.72
CA ILE A 207 -7.79 13.56 -0.88
C ILE A 207 -9.31 13.75 -0.77
N ALA A 208 -10.11 12.92 -1.44
CA ALA A 208 -11.57 13.02 -1.39
C ALA A 208 -12.09 12.75 0.05
N GLU A 209 -11.55 11.76 0.74
CA GLU A 209 -11.88 11.48 2.14
C GLU A 209 -11.46 12.62 3.07
N GLY A 210 -10.31 13.25 2.86
CA GLY A 210 -9.86 14.43 3.60
C GLY A 210 -10.72 15.68 3.37
N PHE A 211 -11.49 15.73 2.27
CA PHE A 211 -12.56 16.73 2.05
C PHE A 211 -13.93 16.24 2.51
N GLY A 212 -14.01 15.20 3.31
CA GLY A 212 -15.24 14.68 3.88
C GLY A 212 -16.09 13.84 2.93
N SER A 213 -15.61 13.55 1.72
CA SER A 213 -16.33 12.67 0.79
C SER A 213 -16.07 11.21 1.16
N HIS A 214 -17.10 10.48 1.57
CA HIS A 214 -16.96 9.05 1.85
C HIS A 214 -16.93 8.25 0.54
N VAL A 215 -15.76 7.70 0.20
CA VAL A 215 -15.59 6.82 -0.95
C VAL A 215 -15.60 5.37 -0.47
N PRO A 216 -16.62 4.56 -0.84
CA PRO A 216 -16.64 3.16 -0.44
C PRO A 216 -15.46 2.40 -1.06
N LYS A 217 -14.51 1.97 -0.23
CA LYS A 217 -13.25 1.29 -0.64
C LYS A 217 -13.50 0.04 -1.50
N GLY A 218 -14.65 -0.60 -1.33
CA GLY A 218 -15.05 -1.76 -2.13
C GLY A 218 -15.07 -1.51 -3.64
N TYR A 219 -15.49 -0.33 -4.09
CA TYR A 219 -15.48 0.02 -5.52
C TYR A 219 -14.05 0.15 -6.07
N ILE A 220 -13.16 0.72 -5.26
CA ILE A 220 -11.76 0.87 -5.63
C ILE A 220 -11.11 -0.49 -5.77
N TYR A 221 -11.30 -1.36 -4.78
CA TYR A 221 -10.73 -2.72 -4.81
C TYR A 221 -11.31 -3.56 -5.94
N ALA A 222 -12.59 -3.42 -6.24
CA ALA A 222 -13.20 -4.11 -7.39
C ALA A 222 -12.59 -3.63 -8.72
N ALA A 223 -12.40 -2.32 -8.89
CA ALA A 223 -11.75 -1.75 -10.08
C ALA A 223 -10.29 -2.20 -10.20
N MET A 224 -9.54 -2.20 -9.09
CA MET A 224 -8.16 -2.68 -9.03
C MET A 224 -8.06 -4.17 -9.37
N ALA A 225 -8.93 -5.00 -8.78
CA ALA A 225 -8.99 -6.44 -9.07
C ALA A 225 -9.33 -6.71 -10.54
N PHE A 226 -10.29 -5.98 -11.11
CA PHE A 226 -10.62 -6.07 -12.53
C PHE A 226 -9.43 -5.69 -13.41
N SER A 227 -8.76 -4.58 -13.12
CA SER A 227 -7.59 -4.14 -13.89
C SER A 227 -6.43 -5.13 -13.80
N ALA A 228 -6.18 -5.69 -12.61
CA ALA A 228 -5.17 -6.74 -12.41
C ALA A 228 -5.53 -8.02 -13.18
N PHE A 229 -6.81 -8.40 -13.22
CA PHE A 229 -7.30 -9.52 -14.00
C PHE A 229 -7.07 -9.29 -15.51
N VAL A 230 -7.42 -8.12 -16.04
CA VAL A 230 -7.21 -7.77 -17.44
C VAL A 230 -5.72 -7.82 -17.81
N GLU A 231 -4.84 -7.26 -16.95
CA GLU A 231 -3.41 -7.32 -17.19
C GLU A 231 -2.87 -8.76 -17.10
N GLY A 232 -3.38 -9.57 -16.19
CA GLY A 232 -3.07 -11.00 -16.13
C GLY A 232 -3.41 -11.73 -17.42
N MET A 233 -4.59 -11.49 -17.99
CA MET A 233 -5.00 -12.02 -19.29
C MET A 233 -4.08 -11.56 -20.43
N ASN A 234 -3.72 -10.29 -20.42
CA ASN A 234 -2.81 -9.70 -21.41
C ASN A 234 -1.41 -10.33 -21.35
N MET A 235 -0.87 -10.54 -20.15
CA MET A 235 0.40 -11.25 -19.95
C MET A 235 0.35 -12.68 -20.46
N LEU A 236 -0.73 -13.41 -20.21
CA LEU A 236 -0.93 -14.78 -20.72
C LEU A 236 -0.97 -14.80 -22.25
N ALA A 237 -1.69 -13.86 -22.85
CA ALA A 237 -1.78 -13.74 -24.31
C ALA A 237 -0.41 -13.43 -24.94
N ARG A 238 0.39 -12.53 -24.34
CA ARG A 238 1.77 -12.23 -24.80
C ARG A 238 2.68 -13.44 -24.71
N ARG A 239 2.61 -14.21 -23.61
CA ARG A 239 3.38 -15.46 -23.44
C ARG A 239 3.00 -16.52 -24.47
N ALA A 240 1.70 -16.66 -24.78
CA ALA A 240 1.21 -17.59 -25.78
C ALA A 240 1.71 -17.22 -27.20
N LYS A 241 1.68 -15.92 -27.56
CA LYS A 241 2.23 -15.43 -28.84
C LYS A 241 3.75 -15.66 -28.95
N ALA A 242 4.50 -15.37 -27.89
CA ALA A 242 5.95 -15.60 -27.88
C ALA A 242 6.32 -17.08 -28.05
N LYS A 243 5.58 -17.99 -27.42
CA LYS A 243 5.77 -19.44 -27.60
C LYS A 243 5.47 -19.90 -29.03
N ARG A 244 4.40 -19.39 -29.66
CA ARG A 244 4.05 -19.71 -31.06
C ARG A 244 5.13 -19.20 -32.03
N ALA A 245 5.61 -17.97 -31.85
CA ALA A 245 6.67 -17.42 -32.68
C ALA A 245 7.98 -18.21 -32.56
N ALA A 246 8.35 -18.67 -31.33
CA ALA A 246 9.51 -19.49 -31.11
C ALA A 246 9.41 -20.89 -31.72
N HIS A 247 8.20 -21.45 -31.88
CA HIS A 247 7.95 -22.73 -32.53
C HIS A 247 8.05 -22.59 -34.06
N ALA A 248 7.44 -21.56 -34.62
CA ALA A 248 7.48 -21.26 -36.04
C ALA A 248 8.88 -20.87 -36.58
N ALA A 249 9.81 -20.47 -35.71
CA ALA A 249 11.20 -20.18 -36.08
C ALA A 249 12.13 -21.42 -35.99
N ARG A 250 11.61 -22.57 -35.57
CA ARG A 250 12.35 -23.84 -35.48
C ARG A 250 12.00 -24.83 -36.59
N ASP A 251 10.89 -24.58 -37.27
CA ASP A 251 10.44 -25.30 -38.48
C ASP A 251 10.89 -24.54 -39.73
#